data_47330c95042f943b1cd4281ab07f5ab4
#
_entry.id   47330c95042f943b1cd4281ab07f5ab4
#
_cell.length_a   1.000
_cell.length_b   1.000
_cell.length_c   1.000
_cell.angle_alpha   90.00
_cell.angle_beta   90.00
_cell.angle_gamma   90.00
#
_symmetry.space_group_name_H-M   'P 1'
#
loop_
_entity.id
_entity.type
_entity.pdbx_description
1 polymer ?
#
loop_
_entity_poly.entity_id
_entity_poly.type
_entity_poly.pdbx_seq_one_letter_code
_entity_poly.pdbx_strand_id
1 'polypeptide(L)'
;MWSKSRKRTASALGAAALAAMLIAAALVKTVPDVYSRTARVGADHPGADRFNEEVVNGVGNVLLDKSGGTRLDVVITEEMASARLVRFLEERRARGGRLPAALAGLRIGFEPGRLVLATRMGRGLSSLVVSQHFSLLVMEDGRLRMEPVGMRAGLLPLPVDLSRRLTQSLRAHIERLEAKGSRGTNLVLWRAALGALEGEPVALEGKKLGIRLERLEVERGRLHVVGRRSERDD
;
A
#
# COMPACT_ATOMS: atom_id res chain seq x y z
N MET A 1 7.62 43.67 37.34
CA MET A 1 8.85 43.63 36.47
C MET A 1 9.25 42.17 36.20
N TRP A 2 9.11 41.68 35.01
CA TRP A 2 9.63 40.34 34.65
C TRP A 2 11.15 40.43 34.54
N SER A 3 11.86 39.54 35.23
CA SER A 3 13.31 39.52 35.21
C SER A 3 13.83 39.30 33.78
N LYS A 4 14.96 39.94 33.41
CA LYS A 4 15.62 39.78 32.08
C LYS A 4 15.87 38.31 31.69
N SER A 5 16.03 37.42 32.66
CA SER A 5 16.21 36.00 32.52
C SER A 5 14.95 35.33 31.95
N ARG A 6 13.74 35.63 32.46
CA ARG A 6 12.47 35.04 31.95
C ARG A 6 12.14 35.46 30.52
N LYS A 7 12.53 36.69 30.11
CA LYS A 7 12.35 37.13 28.72
C LYS A 7 13.27 36.37 27.76
N ARG A 8 14.51 36.09 28.16
CA ARG A 8 15.45 35.31 27.33
C ARG A 8 15.03 33.87 27.17
N THR A 9 14.53 33.20 28.23
CA THR A 9 14.01 31.83 28.15
C THR A 9 12.75 31.76 27.32
N ALA A 10 11.82 32.71 27.42
CA ALA A 10 10.62 32.76 26.60
C ALA A 10 10.93 32.95 25.11
N SER A 11 11.90 33.82 24.75
CA SER A 11 12.33 34.01 23.37
C SER A 11 13.05 32.79 22.80
N ALA A 12 13.86 32.09 23.59
CA ALA A 12 14.54 30.87 23.18
C ALA A 12 13.54 29.72 22.91
N LEU A 13 12.51 29.56 23.78
CA LEU A 13 11.44 28.61 23.58
C LEU A 13 10.61 28.91 22.33
N GLY A 14 10.30 30.18 22.07
CA GLY A 14 9.60 30.63 20.88
C GLY A 14 10.39 30.33 19.60
N ALA A 15 11.68 30.60 19.59
CA ALA A 15 12.58 30.31 18.47
C ALA A 15 12.69 28.78 18.21
N ALA A 16 12.81 27.98 19.27
CA ALA A 16 12.86 26.54 19.18
C ALA A 16 11.55 25.97 18.62
N ALA A 17 10.39 26.47 19.09
CA ALA A 17 9.08 26.03 18.56
C ALA A 17 8.90 26.41 17.09
N LEU A 18 9.33 27.59 16.66
CA LEU A 18 9.29 28.01 15.26
C LEU A 18 10.21 27.14 14.40
N ALA A 19 11.43 26.87 14.86
CA ALA A 19 12.35 25.98 14.15
C ALA A 19 11.77 24.58 14.01
N ALA A 20 11.17 24.02 15.08
CA ALA A 20 10.50 22.71 15.03
C ALA A 20 9.33 22.69 14.03
N MET A 21 8.51 23.75 13.98
CA MET A 21 7.44 23.85 12.98
C MET A 21 7.97 23.92 11.54
N LEU A 22 9.03 24.66 11.29
CA LEU A 22 9.66 24.77 9.97
C LEU A 22 10.25 23.43 9.54
N ILE A 23 10.92 22.72 10.44
CA ILE A 23 11.45 21.37 10.19
C ILE A 23 10.29 20.41 9.88
N ALA A 24 9.23 20.40 10.67
CA ALA A 24 8.08 19.57 10.43
C ALA A 24 7.42 19.88 9.08
N ALA A 25 7.26 21.15 8.73
CA ALA A 25 6.74 21.58 7.43
C ALA A 25 7.63 21.12 6.27
N ALA A 26 8.95 21.19 6.41
CA ALA A 26 9.90 20.70 5.43
C ALA A 26 9.78 19.16 5.26
N LEU A 27 9.73 18.42 6.37
CA LEU A 27 9.58 16.95 6.34
C LEU A 27 8.27 16.50 5.69
N VAL A 28 7.16 17.21 5.94
CA VAL A 28 5.86 16.95 5.30
C VAL A 28 5.92 17.17 3.79
N LYS A 29 6.68 18.18 3.34
CA LYS A 29 6.82 18.53 1.93
C LYS A 29 7.82 17.64 1.18
N THR A 30 8.69 16.96 1.88
CA THR A 30 9.67 16.07 1.25
C THR A 30 8.96 14.87 0.64
N VAL A 31 9.18 14.67 -0.66
CA VAL A 31 8.63 13.50 -1.36
C VAL A 31 9.44 12.26 -0.97
N PRO A 32 8.82 11.22 -0.42
CA PRO A 32 9.53 9.99 -0.09
C PRO A 32 10.16 9.35 -1.33
N ASP A 33 11.35 8.79 -1.17
CA ASP A 33 12.10 8.15 -2.26
C ASP A 33 11.28 7.02 -2.92
N VAL A 34 10.58 6.22 -2.12
CA VAL A 34 9.69 5.16 -2.59
C VAL A 34 8.60 5.67 -3.56
N TYR A 35 8.06 6.87 -3.32
CA TYR A 35 7.09 7.48 -4.22
C TYR A 35 7.77 8.08 -5.46
N SER A 36 8.92 8.71 -5.31
CA SER A 36 9.63 9.37 -6.42
C SER A 36 10.07 8.37 -7.48
N ARG A 37 10.50 7.17 -7.10
CA ARG A 37 10.90 6.10 -8.02
C ARG A 37 9.75 5.65 -8.93
N THR A 38 8.52 5.61 -8.42
CA THR A 38 7.35 5.11 -9.15
C THR A 38 6.41 6.21 -9.64
N ALA A 39 6.66 7.48 -9.31
CA ALA A 39 5.79 8.61 -9.64
C ALA A 39 5.55 8.79 -11.15
N ARG A 40 6.52 8.42 -11.98
CA ARG A 40 6.46 8.54 -13.45
C ARG A 40 5.85 7.33 -14.15
N VAL A 41 5.56 6.26 -13.41
CA VAL A 41 4.99 5.04 -13.96
C VAL A 41 3.53 5.29 -14.34
N GLY A 42 3.22 5.21 -15.65
CA GLY A 42 1.87 5.33 -16.22
C GLY A 42 1.23 3.97 -16.49
N ALA A 43 0.00 3.98 -16.99
CA ALA A 43 -0.73 2.76 -17.34
C ALA A 43 -0.10 2.02 -18.55
N ASP A 44 0.52 2.77 -19.46
CA ASP A 44 1.18 2.24 -20.66
C ASP A 44 2.61 1.74 -20.37
N HIS A 45 3.03 1.81 -19.12
CA HIS A 45 4.37 1.36 -18.76
C HIS A 45 4.50 -0.16 -18.96
N PRO A 46 5.58 -0.65 -19.63
CA PRO A 46 5.76 -2.07 -19.97
C PRO A 46 5.81 -3.00 -18.74
N GLY A 47 6.04 -2.43 -17.57
CA GLY A 47 5.98 -3.15 -16.29
C GLY A 47 4.64 -3.81 -16.02
N ALA A 48 3.51 -3.28 -16.54
CA ALA A 48 2.21 -3.90 -16.35
C ALA A 48 2.06 -5.22 -17.14
N ASP A 49 2.66 -5.29 -18.34
CA ASP A 49 2.65 -6.50 -19.16
C ASP A 49 3.61 -7.54 -18.56
N ARG A 50 4.81 -7.12 -18.15
CA ARG A 50 5.75 -7.98 -17.41
C ARG A 50 5.13 -8.54 -16.13
N PHE A 51 4.36 -7.74 -15.37
CA PHE A 51 3.64 -8.25 -14.22
C PHE A 51 2.70 -9.40 -14.59
N ASN A 52 1.93 -9.24 -15.68
CA ASN A 52 1.03 -10.29 -16.14
C ASN A 52 1.82 -11.52 -16.60
N GLU A 53 2.91 -11.35 -17.34
CA GLU A 53 3.74 -12.46 -17.82
C GLU A 53 4.37 -13.24 -16.65
N GLU A 54 4.98 -12.56 -15.71
CA GLU A 54 5.70 -13.22 -14.61
C GLU A 54 4.76 -13.77 -13.53
N VAL A 55 3.78 -12.96 -13.11
CA VAL A 55 2.88 -13.34 -12.00
C VAL A 55 1.76 -14.24 -12.50
N VAL A 56 1.04 -13.83 -13.55
CA VAL A 56 -0.14 -14.57 -14.01
C VAL A 56 0.29 -15.89 -14.63
N ASN A 57 1.33 -15.90 -15.45
CA ASN A 57 1.85 -17.13 -16.04
C ASN A 57 2.51 -18.03 -14.99
N GLY A 58 3.27 -17.46 -14.05
CA GLY A 58 3.86 -18.20 -12.94
C GLY A 58 2.80 -18.92 -12.11
N VAL A 59 1.73 -18.21 -11.73
CA VAL A 59 0.56 -18.78 -11.04
C VAL A 59 -0.11 -19.84 -11.91
N GLY A 60 -0.33 -19.54 -13.20
CA GLY A 60 -0.96 -20.46 -14.15
C GLY A 60 -0.18 -21.76 -14.28
N ASN A 61 1.14 -21.70 -14.41
CA ASN A 61 1.98 -22.88 -14.52
C ASN A 61 1.90 -23.77 -13.28
N VAL A 62 1.91 -23.19 -12.07
CA VAL A 62 1.76 -23.94 -10.81
C VAL A 62 0.40 -24.62 -10.73
N LEU A 63 -0.66 -23.94 -11.17
CA LEU A 63 -2.03 -24.48 -11.13
C LEU A 63 -2.26 -25.58 -12.17
N LEU A 64 -1.63 -25.48 -13.35
CA LEU A 64 -1.76 -26.45 -14.44
C LEU A 64 -0.88 -27.69 -14.22
N ASP A 65 0.18 -27.57 -13.42
CA ASP A 65 1.05 -28.71 -13.10
C ASP A 65 0.32 -29.72 -12.19
N LYS A 66 -0.13 -30.80 -12.78
CA LYS A 66 -0.79 -31.90 -12.05
C LYS A 66 0.19 -32.73 -11.22
N SER A 67 1.49 -32.67 -11.50
CA SER A 67 2.52 -33.42 -10.77
C SER A 67 2.84 -32.80 -9.40
N GLY A 68 2.45 -31.53 -9.18
CA GLY A 68 2.72 -30.80 -7.96
C GLY A 68 4.19 -30.36 -7.77
N GLY A 69 5.03 -30.62 -8.78
CA GLY A 69 6.47 -30.32 -8.72
C GLY A 69 6.82 -28.87 -9.03
N THR A 70 5.93 -28.15 -9.72
CA THR A 70 6.19 -26.76 -10.13
C THR A 70 6.04 -25.82 -8.95
N ARG A 71 7.08 -25.02 -8.73
CA ARG A 71 7.10 -23.95 -7.73
C ARG A 71 6.78 -22.61 -8.38
N LEU A 72 6.05 -21.79 -7.65
CA LEU A 72 5.96 -20.37 -7.92
C LEU A 72 7.26 -19.72 -7.41
N ASP A 73 7.98 -19.06 -8.29
CA ASP A 73 9.16 -18.27 -7.97
C ASP A 73 9.11 -17.00 -8.82
N VAL A 74 8.67 -15.89 -8.21
CA VAL A 74 8.38 -14.64 -8.93
C VAL A 74 9.02 -13.47 -8.21
N VAL A 75 9.68 -12.61 -8.99
CA VAL A 75 10.22 -11.33 -8.52
C VAL A 75 9.40 -10.19 -9.08
N ILE A 76 8.71 -9.46 -8.22
CA ILE A 76 7.87 -8.32 -8.58
C ILE A 76 8.62 -7.04 -8.22
N THR A 77 8.94 -6.21 -9.24
CA THR A 77 9.53 -4.89 -8.99
C THR A 77 8.43 -3.87 -8.63
N GLU A 78 8.81 -2.80 -7.94
CA GLU A 78 7.86 -1.72 -7.62
C GLU A 78 7.30 -1.03 -8.86
N GLU A 79 8.06 -1.00 -9.96
CA GLU A 79 7.61 -0.48 -11.25
C GLU A 79 6.52 -1.38 -11.85
N MET A 80 6.72 -2.70 -11.86
CA MET A 80 5.73 -3.68 -12.31
C MET A 80 4.45 -3.58 -11.49
N ALA A 81 4.56 -3.59 -10.16
CA ALA A 81 3.42 -3.50 -9.26
C ALA A 81 2.65 -2.18 -9.41
N SER A 82 3.37 -1.05 -9.49
CA SER A 82 2.77 0.27 -9.69
C SER A 82 2.12 0.41 -11.08
N ALA A 83 2.77 -0.06 -12.14
CA ALA A 83 2.21 -0.03 -13.49
C ALA A 83 0.91 -0.83 -13.59
N ARG A 84 0.90 -2.04 -13.02
CA ARG A 84 -0.29 -2.89 -12.99
C ARG A 84 -1.43 -2.24 -12.20
N LEU A 85 -1.11 -1.64 -11.05
CA LEU A 85 -2.09 -0.91 -10.24
C LEU A 85 -2.65 0.30 -11.00
N VAL A 86 -1.81 1.13 -11.62
CA VAL A 86 -2.25 2.30 -12.39
C VAL A 86 -3.15 1.89 -13.54
N ARG A 87 -2.74 0.89 -14.33
CA ARG A 87 -3.55 0.34 -15.43
C ARG A 87 -4.91 -0.15 -14.93
N PHE A 88 -4.94 -0.90 -13.85
CA PHE A 88 -6.18 -1.37 -13.24
C PHE A 88 -7.12 -0.21 -12.81
N LEU A 89 -6.57 0.83 -12.22
CA LEU A 89 -7.34 2.01 -11.79
C LEU A 89 -7.89 2.78 -12.99
N GLU A 90 -7.12 2.91 -14.08
CA GLU A 90 -7.56 3.58 -15.32
C GLU A 90 -8.62 2.78 -16.06
N GLU A 91 -8.44 1.47 -16.23
CA GLU A 91 -9.44 0.58 -16.81
C GLU A 91 -10.77 0.67 -16.05
N ARG A 92 -10.69 0.74 -14.72
CA ARG A 92 -11.86 0.88 -13.88
C ARG A 92 -12.56 2.22 -14.06
N ARG A 93 -11.78 3.29 -14.20
CA ARG A 93 -12.32 4.63 -14.50
C ARG A 93 -12.98 4.65 -15.88
N ALA A 94 -12.36 4.06 -16.89
CA ALA A 94 -12.90 3.95 -18.25
C ALA A 94 -14.23 3.20 -18.30
N ARG A 95 -14.43 2.21 -17.42
CA ARG A 95 -15.71 1.47 -17.28
C ARG A 95 -16.76 2.23 -16.43
N GLY A 96 -16.60 3.52 -16.19
CA GLY A 96 -17.54 4.35 -15.43
C GLY A 96 -17.42 4.20 -13.90
N GLY A 97 -16.42 3.53 -13.39
CA GLY A 97 -16.15 3.42 -11.96
C GLY A 97 -15.72 4.76 -11.35
N ARG A 98 -16.46 5.26 -10.37
CA ARG A 98 -16.06 6.44 -9.59
C ARG A 98 -14.98 6.02 -8.60
N LEU A 99 -13.75 6.45 -8.84
CA LEU A 99 -12.64 6.26 -7.91
C LEU A 99 -12.43 7.53 -7.09
N PRO A 100 -12.19 7.42 -5.77
CA PRO A 100 -11.74 8.54 -4.97
C PRO A 100 -10.48 9.18 -5.56
N ALA A 101 -10.40 10.52 -5.52
CA ALA A 101 -9.26 11.25 -6.07
C ALA A 101 -7.91 10.80 -5.46
N ALA A 102 -7.92 10.40 -4.20
CA ALA A 102 -6.74 9.88 -3.51
C ALA A 102 -6.15 8.61 -4.15
N LEU A 103 -6.97 7.80 -4.84
CA LEU A 103 -6.49 6.59 -5.51
C LEU A 103 -5.86 6.87 -6.89
N ALA A 104 -6.13 8.02 -7.49
CA ALA A 104 -5.60 8.35 -8.83
C ALA A 104 -4.06 8.41 -8.87
N GLY A 105 -3.45 8.80 -7.75
CA GLY A 105 -1.99 8.89 -7.60
C GLY A 105 -1.37 7.75 -6.79
N LEU A 106 -2.11 6.66 -6.55
CA LEU A 106 -1.63 5.55 -5.73
C LEU A 106 -0.48 4.82 -6.41
N ARG A 107 0.56 4.56 -5.63
CA ARG A 107 1.78 3.86 -6.04
C ARG A 107 2.13 2.80 -5.02
N ILE A 108 2.76 1.73 -5.49
CA ILE A 108 3.31 0.66 -4.67
C ILE A 108 4.82 0.82 -4.65
N GLY A 109 5.40 0.71 -3.46
CA GLY A 109 6.84 0.67 -3.29
C GLY A 109 7.24 -0.43 -2.32
N PHE A 110 8.50 -0.82 -2.39
CA PHE A 110 9.07 -1.85 -1.55
C PHE A 110 10.27 -1.28 -0.80
N GLU A 111 10.19 -1.31 0.53
CA GLU A 111 11.31 -1.05 1.45
C GLU A 111 11.68 -2.36 2.16
N PRO A 112 12.89 -2.50 2.70
CA PRO A 112 13.28 -3.73 3.39
C PRO A 112 12.25 -4.16 4.45
N GLY A 113 11.65 -5.33 4.26
CA GLY A 113 10.62 -5.90 5.12
C GLY A 113 9.25 -5.20 5.05
N ARG A 114 9.01 -4.26 4.12
CA ARG A 114 7.78 -3.44 4.09
C ARG A 114 7.24 -3.20 2.70
N LEU A 115 5.93 -3.38 2.56
CA LEU A 115 5.16 -2.85 1.45
C LEU A 115 4.73 -1.42 1.78
N VAL A 116 4.86 -0.51 0.84
CA VAL A 116 4.47 0.89 0.99
C VAL A 116 3.41 1.24 -0.06
N LEU A 117 2.26 1.70 0.40
CA LEU A 117 1.25 2.31 -0.45
C LEU A 117 1.34 3.83 -0.29
N ALA A 118 1.67 4.54 -1.35
CA ALA A 118 1.84 5.98 -1.31
C ALA A 118 0.95 6.68 -2.35
N THR A 119 0.37 7.81 -1.96
CA THR A 119 -0.45 8.64 -2.84
C THR A 119 -0.16 10.11 -2.65
N ARG A 120 -0.23 10.89 -3.73
CA ARG A 120 -0.15 12.35 -3.66
C ARG A 120 -1.54 12.93 -3.43
N MET A 121 -1.69 13.72 -2.39
CA MET A 121 -2.91 14.45 -2.04
C MET A 121 -2.71 15.95 -2.23
N GLY A 122 -3.76 16.66 -2.66
CA GLY A 122 -3.71 18.09 -2.93
C GLY A 122 -3.17 18.45 -4.32
N ARG A 123 -3.03 19.75 -4.58
CA ARG A 123 -2.54 20.29 -5.86
C ARG A 123 -1.53 21.41 -5.62
N GLY A 124 -0.60 21.57 -6.56
CA GLY A 124 0.41 22.63 -6.51
C GLY A 124 1.21 22.63 -5.22
N LEU A 125 1.40 23.79 -4.63
CA LEU A 125 2.19 24.00 -3.38
C LEU A 125 1.56 23.34 -2.14
N SER A 126 0.25 23.05 -2.14
CA SER A 126 -0.44 22.34 -1.06
C SER A 126 -0.39 20.81 -1.19
N SER A 127 0.22 20.28 -2.25
CA SER A 127 0.34 18.84 -2.41
C SER A 127 1.31 18.23 -1.41
N LEU A 128 0.94 17.06 -0.89
CA LEU A 128 1.78 16.25 -0.02
C LEU A 128 1.65 14.77 -0.43
N VAL A 129 2.66 13.97 -0.12
CA VAL A 129 2.61 12.52 -0.29
C VAL A 129 2.28 11.89 1.06
N VAL A 130 1.21 11.10 1.07
CA VAL A 130 0.86 10.27 2.22
C VAL A 130 1.20 8.84 1.89
N SER A 131 1.87 8.15 2.80
CA SER A 131 2.24 6.74 2.65
C SER A 131 1.79 5.92 3.85
N GLN A 132 1.24 4.74 3.57
CA GLN A 132 0.93 3.70 4.55
C GLN A 132 1.94 2.57 4.37
N HIS A 133 2.55 2.14 5.46
CA HIS A 133 3.54 1.08 5.50
C HIS A 133 2.92 -0.17 6.10
N PHE A 134 3.21 -1.32 5.50
CA PHE A 134 2.74 -2.64 5.95
C PHE A 134 3.92 -3.59 6.07
N SER A 135 3.95 -4.40 7.11
CA SER A 135 4.73 -5.63 7.11
C SER A 135 3.94 -6.75 6.43
N LEU A 136 4.64 -7.60 5.71
CA LEU A 136 4.06 -8.75 5.04
C LEU A 136 4.57 -10.01 5.72
N LEU A 137 3.67 -10.86 6.19
CA LEU A 137 4.00 -12.09 6.91
C LEU A 137 3.33 -13.28 6.21
N VAL A 138 4.10 -14.31 5.91
CA VAL A 138 3.55 -15.60 5.48
C VAL A 138 3.25 -16.39 6.74
N MET A 139 2.00 -16.79 6.91
CA MET A 139 1.54 -17.59 8.03
C MET A 139 1.87 -19.08 7.79
N GLU A 140 1.85 -19.89 8.86
CA GLU A 140 2.14 -21.34 8.79
C GLU A 140 1.21 -22.09 7.79
N ASP A 141 -0.02 -21.62 7.63
CA ASP A 141 -0.98 -22.15 6.66
C ASP A 141 -0.78 -21.64 5.23
N GLY A 142 0.27 -20.85 4.98
CA GLY A 142 0.60 -20.25 3.67
C GLY A 142 -0.26 -19.05 3.29
N ARG A 143 -1.05 -18.50 4.20
CA ARG A 143 -1.77 -17.24 3.98
C ARG A 143 -0.84 -16.04 4.16
N LEU A 144 -1.13 -14.96 3.46
CA LEU A 144 -0.46 -13.69 3.62
C LEU A 144 -1.20 -12.83 4.64
N ARG A 145 -0.49 -12.33 5.64
CA ARG A 145 -0.98 -11.33 6.57
C ARG A 145 -0.28 -10.00 6.30
N MET A 146 -1.07 -8.94 6.18
CA MET A 146 -0.58 -7.58 6.04
C MET A 146 -0.86 -6.83 7.35
N GLU A 147 0.19 -6.38 8.01
CA GLU A 147 0.06 -5.62 9.26
C GLU A 147 0.44 -4.16 9.04
N PRO A 148 -0.44 -3.20 9.37
CA PRO A 148 -0.09 -1.79 9.28
C PRO A 148 0.98 -1.43 10.31
N VAL A 149 2.12 -0.96 9.84
CA VAL A 149 3.26 -0.54 10.68
C VAL A 149 3.16 0.93 11.05
N GLY A 150 2.63 1.76 10.14
CA GLY A 150 2.48 3.19 10.37
C GLY A 150 2.19 3.96 9.10
N MET A 151 1.87 5.23 9.30
CA MET A 151 1.56 6.18 8.23
C MET A 151 2.52 7.36 8.29
N ARG A 152 2.84 7.93 7.14
CA ARG A 152 3.68 9.13 7.03
C ARG A 152 3.05 10.16 6.10
N ALA A 153 3.29 11.45 6.40
CA ALA A 153 3.09 12.55 5.47
C ALA A 153 4.46 13.10 5.07
N GLY A 154 4.85 12.92 3.82
CA GLY A 154 6.24 13.09 3.42
C GLY A 154 7.14 12.13 4.21
N LEU A 155 8.09 12.69 4.95
CA LEU A 155 8.95 11.92 5.88
C LEU A 155 8.46 11.98 7.34
N LEU A 156 7.46 12.80 7.66
CA LEU A 156 6.95 12.96 9.01
C LEU A 156 6.03 11.77 9.37
N PRO A 157 6.32 11.02 10.43
CA PRO A 157 5.40 9.99 10.91
C PRO A 157 4.11 10.63 11.43
N LEU A 158 2.98 10.05 11.06
CA LEU A 158 1.67 10.49 11.53
C LEU A 158 1.25 9.71 12.77
N PRO A 159 0.54 10.36 13.70
CA PRO A 159 -0.01 9.68 14.88
C PRO A 159 -0.93 8.51 14.49
N VAL A 160 -0.90 7.45 15.29
CA VAL A 160 -1.73 6.24 15.09
C VAL A 160 -3.22 6.57 15.03
N ASP A 161 -3.66 7.61 15.73
CA ASP A 161 -5.07 8.03 15.74
C ASP A 161 -5.55 8.52 14.35
N LEU A 162 -4.67 9.04 13.52
CA LEU A 162 -5.03 9.44 12.17
C LEU A 162 -5.26 8.22 11.27
N SER A 163 -4.47 7.17 11.44
CA SER A 163 -4.69 5.88 10.79
C SER A 163 -6.06 5.32 11.14
N ARG A 164 -6.42 5.32 12.43
CA ARG A 164 -7.75 4.88 12.91
C ARG A 164 -8.90 5.68 12.29
N ARG A 165 -8.77 7.01 12.18
CA ARG A 165 -9.80 7.84 11.55
C ARG A 165 -9.99 7.52 10.07
N LEU A 166 -8.91 7.22 9.35
CA LEU A 166 -9.00 6.79 7.96
C LEU A 166 -9.70 5.43 7.83
N THR A 167 -9.36 4.49 8.69
CA THR A 167 -10.02 3.18 8.76
C THR A 167 -11.51 3.32 9.06
N GLN A 168 -11.89 4.16 10.04
CA GLN A 168 -13.28 4.48 10.35
C GLN A 168 -14.02 5.13 9.18
N SER A 169 -13.38 6.07 8.48
CA SER A 169 -13.94 6.71 7.30
C SER A 169 -14.19 5.72 6.16
N LEU A 170 -13.25 4.77 5.96
CA LEU A 170 -13.38 3.71 4.96
C LEU A 170 -14.50 2.73 5.35
N ARG A 171 -14.60 2.34 6.61
CA ARG A 171 -15.69 1.52 7.12
C ARG A 171 -17.06 2.16 6.87
N ALA A 172 -17.22 3.43 7.26
CA ALA A 172 -18.45 4.19 7.01
C ALA A 172 -18.77 4.35 5.49
N HIS A 173 -17.75 4.35 4.63
CA HIS A 173 -17.95 4.34 3.18
C HIS A 173 -18.46 2.98 2.69
N ILE A 174 -17.91 1.90 3.18
CA ILE A 174 -18.34 0.52 2.86
C ILE A 174 -19.78 0.30 3.29
N GLU A 175 -20.14 0.66 4.54
CA GLU A 175 -21.50 0.57 5.07
C GLU A 175 -22.50 1.32 4.20
N ARG A 176 -22.13 2.53 3.73
CA ARG A 176 -22.98 3.30 2.80
C ARG A 176 -23.15 2.63 1.43
N LEU A 177 -22.12 1.96 0.92
CA LEU A 177 -22.20 1.19 -0.32
C LEU A 177 -23.11 -0.02 -0.16
N GLU A 178 -23.01 -0.72 0.96
CA GLU A 178 -23.87 -1.85 1.32
C GLU A 178 -25.33 -1.45 1.45
N ALA A 179 -25.61 -0.38 2.18
CA ALA A 179 -26.96 0.18 2.34
C ALA A 179 -27.61 0.59 1.01
N LYS A 180 -26.80 0.98 0.01
CA LYS A 180 -27.26 1.28 -1.36
C LYS A 180 -27.44 0.04 -2.23
N GLY A 181 -27.30 -1.17 -1.68
CA GLY A 181 -27.43 -2.42 -2.41
C GLY A 181 -26.30 -2.67 -3.43
N SER A 182 -25.17 -1.97 -3.29
CA SER A 182 -24.00 -2.18 -4.16
C SER A 182 -23.46 -3.59 -3.97
N ARG A 183 -23.74 -4.47 -4.93
CA ARG A 183 -23.19 -5.84 -4.99
C ARG A 183 -22.14 -5.90 -6.09
N GLY A 184 -20.95 -6.40 -5.81
CA GLY A 184 -19.93 -6.61 -6.84
C GLY A 184 -18.48 -6.39 -6.37
N THR A 185 -17.57 -6.54 -7.32
CA THR A 185 -16.11 -6.48 -7.12
C THR A 185 -15.62 -5.23 -6.38
N ASN A 186 -16.37 -4.11 -6.44
CA ASN A 186 -16.04 -2.88 -5.72
C ASN A 186 -16.10 -3.07 -4.21
N LEU A 187 -17.17 -3.69 -3.72
CA LEU A 187 -17.35 -3.90 -2.29
C LEU A 187 -16.30 -4.87 -1.73
N VAL A 188 -15.99 -5.93 -2.49
CA VAL A 188 -14.94 -6.89 -2.13
C VAL A 188 -13.58 -6.21 -2.01
N LEU A 189 -13.22 -5.34 -2.96
CA LEU A 189 -11.96 -4.61 -2.91
C LEU A 189 -11.89 -3.64 -1.72
N TRP A 190 -12.97 -2.93 -1.42
CA TRP A 190 -13.00 -2.03 -0.27
C TRP A 190 -12.93 -2.79 1.06
N ARG A 191 -13.60 -3.95 1.16
CA ARG A 191 -13.49 -4.81 2.33
C ARG A 191 -12.07 -5.38 2.49
N ALA A 192 -11.46 -5.84 1.41
CA ALA A 192 -10.07 -6.31 1.44
C ALA A 192 -9.09 -5.19 1.86
N ALA A 193 -9.30 -3.96 1.34
CA ALA A 193 -8.52 -2.81 1.75
C ALA A 193 -8.73 -2.45 3.22
N LEU A 194 -9.96 -2.52 3.73
CA LEU A 194 -10.26 -2.30 5.13
C LEU A 194 -9.61 -3.37 6.01
N GLY A 195 -9.78 -4.65 5.69
CA GLY A 195 -9.17 -5.75 6.41
C GLY A 195 -7.64 -5.63 6.47
N ALA A 196 -7.00 -5.27 5.33
CA ALA A 196 -5.57 -5.01 5.30
C ALA A 196 -5.16 -3.85 6.24
N LEU A 197 -5.95 -2.77 6.30
CA LEU A 197 -5.71 -1.65 7.20
C LEU A 197 -5.95 -1.99 8.68
N GLU A 198 -6.79 -2.96 8.95
CA GLU A 198 -7.10 -3.47 10.31
C GLU A 198 -6.16 -4.60 10.75
N GLY A 199 -5.25 -5.03 9.88
CA GLY A 199 -4.30 -6.12 10.16
C GLY A 199 -4.97 -7.50 10.13
N GLU A 200 -6.18 -7.59 9.56
CA GLU A 200 -6.81 -8.87 9.32
C GLU A 200 -5.99 -9.67 8.29
N PRO A 201 -5.87 -11.00 8.46
CA PRO A 201 -5.23 -11.84 7.46
C PRO A 201 -5.99 -11.67 6.15
N VAL A 202 -5.38 -11.00 5.18
CA VAL A 202 -5.87 -11.06 3.80
C VAL A 202 -5.55 -12.47 3.34
N ALA A 203 -6.54 -13.34 3.45
CA ALA A 203 -6.49 -14.55 2.69
C ALA A 203 -6.48 -14.07 1.22
N LEU A 204 -5.30 -14.03 0.60
CA LEU A 204 -5.24 -14.40 -0.79
C LEU A 204 -5.82 -15.79 -0.74
N GLU A 205 -7.18 -15.93 -0.97
CA GLU A 205 -7.86 -17.21 -0.75
C GLU A 205 -7.09 -18.27 -1.51
N GLY A 206 -5.99 -18.72 -0.89
CA GLY A 206 -5.12 -19.73 -1.41
C GLY A 206 -5.87 -21.02 -1.68
N LYS A 207 -6.99 -21.26 -0.98
CA LYS A 207 -7.92 -22.33 -1.32
C LYS A 207 -8.59 -22.15 -2.69
N LYS A 208 -8.87 -20.92 -3.15
CA LYS A 208 -9.40 -20.69 -4.51
C LYS A 208 -8.31 -20.67 -5.58
N LEU A 209 -7.14 -20.14 -5.25
CA LEU A 209 -6.01 -20.15 -6.17
C LEU A 209 -5.21 -21.45 -6.11
N GLY A 210 -5.40 -22.29 -5.08
CA GLY A 210 -4.67 -23.54 -4.94
C GLY A 210 -3.16 -23.36 -4.77
N ILE A 211 -2.70 -22.20 -4.29
CA ILE A 211 -1.29 -21.90 -4.05
C ILE A 211 -1.08 -21.64 -2.56
N ARG A 212 -0.09 -22.30 -1.98
CA ARG A 212 0.42 -22.05 -0.63
C ARG A 212 1.71 -21.26 -0.73
N LEU A 213 1.75 -20.09 -0.09
CA LEU A 213 2.98 -19.32 0.00
C LEU A 213 3.96 -19.99 0.97
N GLU A 214 5.23 -20.08 0.57
CA GLU A 214 6.30 -20.63 1.39
C GLU A 214 7.23 -19.54 1.92
N ARG A 215 7.52 -18.54 1.08
CA ARG A 215 8.43 -17.45 1.42
C ARG A 215 8.00 -16.17 0.71
N LEU A 216 8.18 -15.07 1.42
CA LEU A 216 7.98 -13.74 0.88
C LEU A 216 9.06 -12.84 1.44
N GLU A 217 9.87 -12.28 0.56
CA GLU A 217 10.96 -11.39 0.93
C GLU A 217 10.74 -10.03 0.29
N VAL A 218 10.71 -8.99 1.11
CA VAL A 218 10.60 -7.61 0.65
C VAL A 218 11.94 -6.94 0.78
N GLU A 219 12.52 -6.61 -0.34
CA GLU A 219 13.76 -5.86 -0.44
C GLU A 219 13.49 -4.46 -1.02
N ARG A 220 14.50 -3.61 -1.03
CA ARG A 220 14.37 -2.30 -1.65
C ARG A 220 14.09 -2.43 -3.15
N GLY A 221 12.90 -1.95 -3.56
CA GLY A 221 12.49 -1.93 -4.96
C GLY A 221 11.92 -3.25 -5.50
N ARG A 222 11.91 -4.34 -4.73
CA ARG A 222 11.42 -5.64 -5.19
C ARG A 222 10.79 -6.49 -4.09
N LEU A 223 9.88 -7.34 -4.51
CA LEU A 223 9.21 -8.35 -3.72
C LEU A 223 9.48 -9.72 -4.36
N HIS A 224 10.05 -10.64 -3.61
CA HIS A 224 10.26 -12.02 -4.03
C HIS A 224 9.22 -12.91 -3.37
N VAL A 225 8.48 -13.66 -4.18
CA VAL A 225 7.38 -14.52 -3.75
C VAL A 225 7.68 -15.95 -4.17
N VAL A 226 7.74 -16.84 -3.20
CA VAL A 226 7.90 -18.28 -3.43
C VAL A 226 6.69 -19.02 -2.88
N GLY A 227 6.17 -19.97 -3.64
CA GLY A 227 5.04 -20.77 -3.25
C GLY A 227 4.98 -22.10 -4.00
N ARG A 228 4.00 -22.91 -3.63
CA ARG A 228 3.72 -24.17 -4.31
C ARG A 228 2.23 -24.40 -4.41
N ARG A 229 1.83 -25.37 -5.21
CA ARG A 229 0.45 -25.83 -5.25
C ARG A 229 0.04 -26.31 -3.85
N SER A 230 -1.12 -25.84 -3.39
CA SER A 230 -1.74 -26.40 -2.19
C SER A 230 -2.27 -27.79 -2.52
N GLU A 231 -1.87 -28.81 -1.77
CA GLU A 231 -2.55 -30.09 -1.81
C GLU A 231 -4.01 -29.84 -1.41
N ARG A 232 -4.94 -30.26 -2.28
CA ARG A 232 -6.34 -30.28 -1.87
C ARG A 232 -6.46 -31.32 -0.79
N ASP A 233 -6.84 -30.91 0.40
CA ASP A 233 -7.46 -31.79 1.36
C ASP A 233 -8.83 -32.19 0.73
N ASP A 234 -8.86 -33.36 0.12
CA ASP A 234 -10.09 -34.01 -0.36
C ASP A 234 -10.98 -34.41 0.83
#